data_68c9a9ead68695491d243b212736a2d0
#
_entry.id   68c9a9ead68695491d243b212736a2d0
#
_cell.length_a   1.000
_cell.length_b   1.000
_cell.length_c   1.000
_cell.angle_alpha   90.00
_cell.angle_beta   90.00
_cell.angle_gamma   90.00
#
_symmetry.space_group_name_H-M   'P 1'
#
loop_
_entity.id
_entity.type
_entity.pdbx_description
1 polymer ?
#
loop_
_entity_poly.entity_id
_entity_poly.type
_entity_poly.pdbx_seq_one_letter_code
_entity_poly.pdbx_strand_id
1 'polypeptide(L)'
;MKNTLHMKRLFIFSTFLLLLLSTTFPQQSGNTIKPNLKYGKPSKEELSLNSYAPDTTATAIYLFRMGESKFVYKDGFQLVTEHWVRIKVLKPQGVSYADVTIPYYSPSDKDRGQERASEINGCSYHLENGQCIETPLKRDHISDERVNQHIRLLKFSIPSVKVGSVIEYHYKLYSDYFAHIDNWMMQDELPMIYNQYKITIPHAYIYNIELRGKDWITSKAKET
;
A
#
# COMPACT_ATOMS: atom_id res chain seq x y z
N MET A 1 -57.82 67.25 -31.31
CA MET A 1 -56.77 66.76 -32.22
C MET A 1 -55.66 66.13 -31.39
N LYS A 2 -55.51 64.79 -31.46
CA LYS A 2 -54.60 64.02 -30.61
C LYS A 2 -53.33 63.77 -31.40
N ASN A 3 -52.19 64.26 -30.91
CA ASN A 3 -50.87 63.92 -31.43
C ASN A 3 -50.33 62.75 -30.63
N THR A 4 -50.21 61.58 -31.27
CA THR A 4 -49.56 60.40 -30.73
C THR A 4 -48.10 60.44 -31.12
N LEU A 5 -47.23 60.57 -30.09
CA LEU A 5 -45.79 60.56 -30.25
C LEU A 5 -45.31 59.07 -30.21
N HIS A 6 -44.84 58.56 -31.32
CA HIS A 6 -44.22 57.24 -31.38
C HIS A 6 -42.77 57.27 -30.87
N MET A 7 -42.57 56.72 -29.69
CA MET A 7 -41.27 56.58 -29.08
C MET A 7 -40.62 55.24 -29.57
N LYS A 8 -39.67 55.30 -30.50
CA LYS A 8 -38.91 54.20 -30.95
C LYS A 8 -37.95 53.79 -29.83
N ARG A 9 -38.18 52.61 -29.23
CA ARG A 9 -37.26 52.00 -28.28
C ARG A 9 -36.08 51.39 -29.06
N LEU A 10 -34.89 51.97 -28.86
CA LEU A 10 -33.62 51.49 -29.36
C LEU A 10 -33.16 50.38 -28.41
N PHE A 11 -33.20 49.12 -28.86
CA PHE A 11 -32.62 48.01 -28.15
C PHE A 11 -31.12 47.99 -28.41
N ILE A 12 -30.34 48.42 -27.39
CA ILE A 12 -28.88 48.23 -27.40
C ILE A 12 -28.61 46.82 -26.93
N PHE A 13 -28.25 45.91 -27.86
CA PHE A 13 -27.69 44.62 -27.53
C PHE A 13 -26.27 44.81 -27.02
N SER A 14 -26.11 44.80 -25.71
CA SER A 14 -24.78 44.68 -25.08
C SER A 14 -24.32 43.25 -25.21
N THR A 15 -23.47 42.98 -26.20
CA THR A 15 -22.74 41.69 -26.29
C THR A 15 -21.70 41.62 -25.19
N PHE A 16 -22.05 40.96 -24.10
CA PHE A 16 -21.13 40.63 -23.01
C PHE A 16 -20.18 39.53 -23.53
N LEU A 17 -19.00 39.93 -23.97
CA LEU A 17 -17.93 39.01 -24.33
C LEU A 17 -17.36 38.38 -23.04
N LEU A 18 -17.86 37.19 -22.68
CA LEU A 18 -17.37 36.42 -21.57
C LEU A 18 -15.99 35.81 -21.96
N LEU A 19 -14.92 36.49 -21.56
CA LEU A 19 -13.58 35.98 -21.70
C LEU A 19 -13.39 34.85 -20.69
N LEU A 20 -13.60 33.58 -21.11
CA LEU A 20 -13.25 32.40 -20.36
C LEU A 20 -11.71 32.31 -20.33
N LEU A 21 -11.11 32.89 -19.29
CA LEU A 21 -9.75 32.58 -18.90
C LEU A 21 -9.71 31.13 -18.40
N SER A 22 -9.54 30.18 -19.29
CA SER A 22 -9.14 28.82 -18.93
C SER A 22 -7.72 28.89 -18.40
N THR A 23 -7.55 28.98 -17.08
CA THR A 23 -6.30 28.68 -16.42
C THR A 23 -6.07 27.18 -16.58
N THR A 24 -5.38 26.79 -17.64
CA THR A 24 -4.76 25.47 -17.71
C THR A 24 -3.67 25.44 -16.64
N PHE A 25 -4.01 24.94 -15.47
CA PHE A 25 -2.96 24.47 -14.57
C PHE A 25 -2.17 23.42 -15.34
N PRO A 26 -0.84 23.53 -15.43
CA PRO A 26 -0.05 22.46 -16.00
C PRO A 26 -0.34 21.25 -15.13
N GLN A 27 -1.07 20.28 -15.67
CA GLN A 27 -1.17 18.96 -15.10
C GLN A 27 0.28 18.46 -15.12
N GLN A 28 0.92 18.50 -13.95
CA GLN A 28 2.26 18.00 -13.76
C GLN A 28 2.17 16.51 -14.10
N SER A 29 2.55 16.15 -15.32
CA SER A 29 2.74 14.77 -15.74
C SER A 29 3.97 14.25 -14.98
N GLY A 30 3.82 14.13 -13.68
CA GLY A 30 4.74 13.34 -12.89
C GLY A 30 4.69 11.95 -13.49
N ASN A 31 5.83 11.44 -13.91
CA ASN A 31 6.00 10.07 -14.35
C ASN A 31 5.45 9.17 -13.23
N THR A 32 4.16 8.84 -13.32
CA THR A 32 3.50 7.97 -12.35
C THR A 32 3.97 6.58 -12.68
N ILE A 33 5.04 6.15 -12.01
CA ILE A 33 5.53 4.79 -12.15
C ILE A 33 4.37 3.83 -11.84
N LYS A 34 4.15 2.86 -12.72
CA LYS A 34 3.20 1.79 -12.48
C LYS A 34 3.98 0.57 -11.98
N PRO A 35 3.82 0.17 -10.70
CA PRO A 35 4.57 -0.93 -10.16
C PRO A 35 4.18 -2.26 -10.81
N ASN A 36 5.15 -3.15 -10.97
CA ASN A 36 4.88 -4.53 -11.35
C ASN A 36 4.41 -5.30 -10.11
N LEU A 37 3.13 -5.64 -10.03
CA LEU A 37 2.54 -6.31 -8.86
C LEU A 37 2.95 -7.79 -8.71
N LYS A 38 3.74 -8.34 -9.64
CA LYS A 38 4.24 -9.71 -9.53
C LYS A 38 5.40 -9.79 -8.55
N TYR A 39 5.23 -10.57 -7.49
CA TYR A 39 6.27 -10.84 -6.50
C TYR A 39 7.55 -11.42 -7.15
N GLY A 40 8.73 -11.02 -6.67
CA GLY A 40 10.03 -11.46 -7.20
C GLY A 40 10.39 -10.86 -8.57
N LYS A 41 9.66 -9.87 -9.07
CA LYS A 41 9.84 -9.33 -10.42
C LYS A 41 9.78 -7.80 -10.44
N PRO A 42 10.70 -7.09 -9.78
CA PRO A 42 10.77 -5.63 -9.92
C PRO A 42 11.05 -5.24 -11.37
N SER A 43 10.38 -4.21 -11.87
CA SER A 43 10.59 -3.72 -13.22
C SER A 43 11.89 -2.90 -13.33
N LYS A 44 12.37 -2.67 -14.55
CA LYS A 44 13.54 -1.81 -14.76
C LYS A 44 13.28 -0.38 -14.30
N GLU A 45 12.06 0.09 -14.50
CA GLU A 45 11.62 1.42 -14.08
C GLU A 45 11.66 1.54 -12.55
N GLU A 46 11.17 0.52 -11.81
CA GLU A 46 11.25 0.46 -10.35
C GLU A 46 12.70 0.45 -9.86
N LEU A 47 13.57 -0.32 -10.52
CA LEU A 47 14.98 -0.41 -10.17
C LEU A 47 15.73 0.89 -10.47
N SER A 48 15.37 1.61 -11.54
CA SER A 48 16.03 2.84 -11.98
C SER A 48 15.51 4.10 -11.30
N LEU A 49 14.43 4.00 -10.52
CA LEU A 49 13.82 5.14 -9.84
C LEU A 49 14.79 5.75 -8.81
N ASN A 50 15.12 7.03 -8.96
CA ASN A 50 16.07 7.73 -8.08
C ASN A 50 15.41 8.81 -7.22
N SER A 51 14.19 9.23 -7.56
CA SER A 51 13.43 10.23 -6.81
C SER A 51 11.95 10.02 -7.01
N TYR A 52 11.13 10.56 -6.11
CA TYR A 52 9.68 10.52 -6.22
C TYR A 52 9.16 11.97 -6.36
N ALA A 53 8.69 12.33 -7.55
CA ALA A 53 8.33 13.71 -7.87
C ALA A 53 7.22 14.32 -6.97
N PRO A 54 6.19 13.56 -6.54
CA PRO A 54 5.18 14.08 -5.63
C PRO A 54 5.72 14.43 -4.23
N ASP A 55 6.81 13.77 -3.79
CA ASP A 55 7.50 14.05 -2.55
C ASP A 55 9.01 13.82 -2.70
N THR A 56 9.74 14.87 -3.02
CA THR A 56 11.20 14.82 -3.19
C THR A 56 11.95 14.67 -1.86
N THR A 57 11.28 14.80 -0.72
CA THR A 57 11.85 14.60 0.61
C THR A 57 11.82 13.15 1.05
N ALA A 58 10.99 12.31 0.45
CA ALA A 58 10.83 10.91 0.78
C ALA A 58 12.17 10.16 0.81
N THR A 59 12.40 9.41 1.87
CA THR A 59 13.61 8.58 2.05
C THR A 59 13.45 7.22 1.40
N ALA A 60 12.23 6.74 1.32
CA ALA A 60 11.80 5.53 0.62
C ALA A 60 10.34 5.70 0.19
N ILE A 61 9.84 4.83 -0.66
CA ILE A 61 8.43 4.77 -1.05
C ILE A 61 7.96 3.32 -1.12
N TYR A 62 6.71 3.08 -0.77
CA TYR A 62 6.05 1.83 -1.12
C TYR A 62 5.72 1.82 -2.62
N LEU A 63 6.35 0.93 -3.37
CA LEU A 63 5.95 0.63 -4.74
C LEU A 63 4.61 -0.09 -4.73
N PHE A 64 4.49 -1.10 -3.87
CA PHE A 64 3.20 -1.65 -3.49
C PHE A 64 3.19 -2.21 -2.06
N ARG A 65 2.01 -2.21 -1.48
CA ARG A 65 1.65 -2.94 -0.28
C ARG A 65 0.32 -3.65 -0.53
N MET A 66 0.32 -4.96 -0.48
CA MET A 66 -0.87 -5.76 -0.74
C MET A 66 -1.14 -6.73 0.39
N GLY A 67 -2.41 -6.90 0.73
CA GLY A 67 -2.88 -7.89 1.68
C GLY A 67 -4.05 -8.69 1.14
N GLU A 68 -4.08 -9.98 1.44
CA GLU A 68 -5.22 -10.83 1.17
C GLU A 68 -5.54 -11.67 2.40
N SER A 69 -6.76 -11.52 2.91
CA SER A 69 -7.28 -12.33 4.01
C SER A 69 -8.34 -13.31 3.53
N LYS A 70 -8.20 -14.54 3.97
CA LYS A 70 -9.16 -15.62 3.68
C LYS A 70 -9.32 -16.54 4.87
N PHE A 71 -10.49 -17.13 4.98
CA PHE A 71 -10.76 -18.17 5.95
C PHE A 71 -10.31 -19.52 5.40
N VAL A 72 -9.59 -20.26 6.22
CA VAL A 72 -9.21 -21.64 5.94
C VAL A 72 -9.76 -22.55 7.03
N TYR A 73 -10.11 -23.78 6.68
CA TYR A 73 -10.54 -24.79 7.65
C TYR A 73 -9.52 -25.91 7.66
N LYS A 74 -8.77 -26.01 8.78
CA LYS A 74 -7.87 -27.10 9.07
C LYS A 74 -7.86 -27.30 10.58
N ASP A 75 -8.51 -28.34 11.07
CA ASP A 75 -8.71 -28.59 12.52
C ASP A 75 -9.42 -27.45 13.26
N GLY A 76 -10.18 -26.63 12.53
CA GLY A 76 -10.86 -25.41 12.97
C GLY A 76 -10.78 -24.31 11.93
N PHE A 77 -11.58 -23.24 12.11
CA PHE A 77 -11.46 -22.04 11.26
C PHE A 77 -10.26 -21.21 11.69
N GLN A 78 -9.47 -20.80 10.72
CA GLN A 78 -8.40 -19.82 10.88
C GLN A 78 -8.56 -18.71 9.85
N LEU A 79 -8.24 -17.49 10.26
CA LEU A 79 -8.03 -16.38 9.33
C LEU A 79 -6.56 -16.39 8.90
N VAL A 80 -6.31 -16.44 7.59
CA VAL A 80 -4.96 -16.35 7.04
C VAL A 80 -4.86 -15.05 6.28
N THR A 81 -3.94 -14.18 6.69
CA THR A 81 -3.63 -12.93 6.00
C THR A 81 -2.24 -13.03 5.37
N GLU A 82 -2.20 -12.90 4.06
CA GLU A 82 -0.96 -12.82 3.30
C GLU A 82 -0.59 -11.36 3.07
N HIS A 83 0.69 -11.03 3.25
CA HIS A 83 1.23 -9.69 3.07
C HIS A 83 2.33 -9.71 2.01
N TRP A 84 2.25 -8.79 1.06
CA TRP A 84 3.29 -8.53 0.06
C TRP A 84 3.66 -7.06 0.09
N VAL A 85 4.94 -6.80 0.23
CA VAL A 85 5.47 -5.44 0.35
C VAL A 85 6.66 -5.27 -0.58
N ARG A 86 6.67 -4.16 -1.34
CA ARG A 86 7.83 -3.73 -2.12
C ARG A 86 8.09 -2.26 -1.86
N ILE A 87 9.35 -1.96 -1.49
CA ILE A 87 9.80 -0.61 -1.12
C ILE A 87 10.98 -0.23 -2.01
N LYS A 88 10.99 1.00 -2.51
CA LYS A 88 12.15 1.61 -3.15
C LYS A 88 12.88 2.50 -2.15
N VAL A 89 14.17 2.26 -1.97
CA VAL A 89 15.04 3.09 -1.14
C VAL A 89 15.57 4.24 -1.98
N LEU A 90 15.30 5.49 -1.56
CA LEU A 90 15.69 6.69 -2.30
C LEU A 90 16.85 7.44 -1.65
N LYS A 91 16.97 7.38 -0.31
CA LYS A 91 17.99 8.07 0.47
C LYS A 91 18.60 7.17 1.55
N PRO A 92 19.76 7.53 2.15
CA PRO A 92 20.42 6.69 3.16
C PRO A 92 19.53 6.32 4.33
N GLN A 93 18.67 7.22 4.82
CA GLN A 93 17.74 6.96 5.91
C GLN A 93 16.71 5.87 5.57
N GLY A 94 16.38 5.70 4.29
CA GLY A 94 15.45 4.67 3.83
C GLY A 94 16.01 3.25 3.89
N VAL A 95 17.31 3.07 4.14
CA VAL A 95 17.93 1.74 4.31
C VAL A 95 17.36 1.02 5.52
N SER A 96 16.94 1.74 6.56
CA SER A 96 16.34 1.16 7.76
C SER A 96 15.03 0.39 7.52
N TYR A 97 14.36 0.60 6.39
CA TYR A 97 13.19 -0.20 6.02
C TYR A 97 13.53 -1.65 5.61
N ALA A 98 14.83 -1.98 5.56
CA ALA A 98 15.28 -3.37 5.47
C ALA A 98 14.99 -4.17 6.76
N ASP A 99 14.92 -3.50 7.91
CA ASP A 99 14.67 -4.11 9.21
C ASP A 99 13.16 -4.19 9.46
N VAL A 100 12.63 -5.39 9.38
CA VAL A 100 11.19 -5.65 9.49
C VAL A 100 10.89 -6.31 10.83
N THR A 101 9.90 -5.78 11.53
CA THR A 101 9.38 -6.35 12.79
C THR A 101 7.87 -6.57 12.66
N ILE A 102 7.44 -7.80 12.87
CA ILE A 102 6.04 -8.22 12.79
C ILE A 102 5.61 -8.69 14.18
N PRO A 103 4.84 -7.87 14.92
CA PRO A 103 4.24 -8.32 16.16
C PRO A 103 3.06 -9.26 15.87
N TYR A 104 2.89 -10.28 16.70
CA TYR A 104 1.73 -11.15 16.64
C TYR A 104 1.38 -11.69 18.03
N TYR A 105 0.09 -12.00 18.23
CA TYR A 105 -0.44 -12.48 19.49
C TYR A 105 -0.19 -13.98 19.64
N SER A 106 0.59 -14.36 20.64
CA SER A 106 0.89 -15.76 20.94
C SER A 106 0.97 -15.95 22.44
N PRO A 107 -0.18 -16.21 23.11
CA PRO A 107 -0.21 -16.37 24.56
C PRO A 107 0.58 -17.60 25.01
N SER A 108 1.10 -17.55 26.24
CA SER A 108 1.81 -18.68 26.84
C SER A 108 0.87 -19.85 27.17
N ASP A 109 -0.39 -19.55 27.40
CA ASP A 109 -1.46 -20.52 27.59
C ASP A 109 -1.94 -21.03 26.22
N LYS A 110 -1.66 -22.28 25.93
CA LYS A 110 -1.97 -22.92 24.64
C LYS A 110 -3.45 -23.24 24.45
N ASP A 111 -4.24 -23.23 25.50
CA ASP A 111 -5.70 -23.45 25.44
C ASP A 111 -6.46 -22.22 24.89
N ARG A 112 -5.76 -21.11 24.78
CA ARG A 112 -6.25 -19.90 24.12
C ARG A 112 -5.79 -19.89 22.66
N GLY A 113 -6.63 -19.38 21.79
CA GLY A 113 -6.25 -19.17 20.40
C GLY A 113 -4.95 -18.35 20.27
N GLN A 114 -4.25 -18.52 19.19
CA GLN A 114 -2.97 -17.87 18.93
C GLN A 114 -2.85 -17.39 17.49
N GLU A 115 -1.90 -16.53 17.28
CA GLU A 115 -1.42 -16.19 15.95
C GLU A 115 -0.04 -16.79 15.70
N ARG A 116 0.29 -16.94 14.43
CA ARG A 116 1.59 -17.44 14.00
C ARG A 116 1.99 -16.80 12.68
N ALA A 117 3.10 -16.09 12.68
CA ALA A 117 3.73 -15.60 11.47
C ALA A 117 4.60 -16.70 10.84
N SER A 118 4.48 -16.92 9.54
CA SER A 118 5.24 -17.95 8.83
C SER A 118 5.35 -17.64 7.32
N GLU A 119 6.00 -18.53 6.58
CA GLU A 119 6.23 -18.42 5.14
C GLU A 119 6.93 -17.10 4.76
N ILE A 120 7.92 -16.72 5.58
CA ILE A 120 8.66 -15.47 5.38
C ILE A 120 9.64 -15.66 4.22
N ASN A 121 9.50 -14.78 3.23
CA ASN A 121 10.43 -14.66 2.11
C ASN A 121 10.79 -13.20 1.94
N GLY A 122 11.99 -12.93 1.48
CA GLY A 122 12.42 -11.57 1.21
C GLY A 122 13.62 -11.54 0.29
N CYS A 123 13.83 -10.40 -0.36
CA CYS A 123 14.94 -10.18 -1.28
C CYS A 123 15.22 -8.69 -1.40
N SER A 124 16.47 -8.32 -1.56
CA SER A 124 16.85 -7.03 -2.09
C SER A 124 17.26 -7.14 -3.56
N TYR A 125 16.94 -6.11 -4.33
CA TYR A 125 17.30 -5.98 -5.74
C TYR A 125 17.99 -4.66 -5.97
N HIS A 126 19.06 -4.65 -6.74
CA HIS A 126 19.71 -3.42 -7.18
C HIS A 126 20.35 -3.60 -8.55
N LEU A 127 20.62 -2.48 -9.23
CA LEU A 127 21.29 -2.49 -10.52
C LEU A 127 22.80 -2.36 -10.31
N GLU A 128 23.56 -3.28 -10.92
CA GLU A 128 25.00 -3.19 -11.10
C GLU A 128 25.34 -3.39 -12.58
N ASN A 129 25.99 -2.40 -13.18
CA ASN A 129 26.34 -2.45 -14.60
C ASN A 129 25.15 -2.78 -15.53
N GLY A 130 23.93 -2.29 -15.16
CA GLY A 130 22.71 -2.55 -15.92
C GLY A 130 22.07 -3.94 -15.69
N GLN A 131 22.69 -4.78 -14.86
CA GLN A 131 22.14 -6.09 -14.46
C GLN A 131 21.45 -5.99 -13.09
N CYS A 132 20.35 -6.70 -12.92
CA CYS A 132 19.67 -6.81 -11.64
C CYS A 132 20.39 -7.86 -10.79
N ILE A 133 20.92 -7.43 -9.66
CA ILE A 133 21.51 -8.29 -8.64
C ILE A 133 20.46 -8.54 -7.56
N GLU A 134 20.26 -9.81 -7.22
CA GLU A 134 19.30 -10.28 -6.22
C GLU A 134 20.05 -10.84 -5.01
N THR A 135 19.63 -10.43 -3.81
CA THR A 135 20.17 -10.99 -2.57
C THR A 135 19.02 -11.47 -1.68
N PRO A 136 18.76 -12.77 -1.63
CA PRO A 136 17.65 -13.32 -0.88
C PRO A 136 17.88 -13.30 0.63
N LEU A 137 16.79 -13.15 1.39
CA LEU A 137 16.76 -13.35 2.84
C LEU A 137 17.01 -14.82 3.16
N LYS A 138 17.96 -15.07 4.05
CA LYS A 138 18.25 -16.43 4.55
C LYS A 138 17.54 -16.66 5.89
N ARG A 139 17.26 -17.92 6.20
CA ARG A 139 16.57 -18.31 7.44
C ARG A 139 17.30 -17.91 8.72
N ASP A 140 18.60 -17.92 8.70
CA ASP A 140 19.47 -17.53 9.82
C ASP A 140 19.41 -16.04 10.16
N HIS A 141 18.82 -15.22 9.26
CA HIS A 141 18.54 -13.81 9.48
C HIS A 141 17.12 -13.53 10.00
N ILE A 142 16.38 -14.57 10.36
CA ILE A 142 15.02 -14.46 10.89
C ILE A 142 15.04 -14.89 12.35
N SER A 143 14.60 -14.04 13.26
CA SER A 143 14.39 -14.36 14.66
C SER A 143 12.93 -14.26 15.04
N ASP A 144 12.53 -15.06 16.01
CA ASP A 144 11.18 -15.07 16.56
C ASP A 144 11.28 -15.05 18.08
N GLU A 145 11.04 -13.87 18.67
CA GLU A 145 11.32 -13.56 20.06
C GLU A 145 10.03 -13.37 20.84
N ARG A 146 9.97 -13.94 22.04
CA ARG A 146 8.89 -13.65 22.99
C ARG A 146 9.22 -12.37 23.78
N VAL A 147 8.36 -11.36 23.67
CA VAL A 147 8.51 -10.09 24.40
C VAL A 147 7.86 -10.14 25.78
N ASN A 148 6.69 -10.76 25.85
CA ASN A 148 5.94 -10.93 27.08
C ASN A 148 5.02 -12.19 26.99
N GLN A 149 4.16 -12.38 27.98
CA GLN A 149 3.25 -13.54 28.02
C GLN A 149 2.22 -13.60 26.87
N HIS A 150 2.07 -12.54 26.08
CA HIS A 150 1.05 -12.45 25.02
C HIS A 150 1.62 -12.19 23.63
N ILE A 151 2.75 -11.50 23.53
CA ILE A 151 3.29 -10.97 22.26
C ILE A 151 4.62 -11.63 21.91
N ARG A 152 4.72 -12.01 20.66
CA ARG A 152 5.97 -12.36 20.00
C ARG A 152 6.28 -11.35 18.90
N LEU A 153 7.56 -11.21 18.58
CA LEU A 153 8.06 -10.41 17.48
C LEU A 153 8.83 -11.32 16.53
N LEU A 154 8.33 -11.44 15.31
CA LEU A 154 9.13 -11.96 14.22
C LEU A 154 9.94 -10.79 13.64
N LYS A 155 11.26 -10.94 13.61
CA LYS A 155 12.20 -9.93 13.13
C LYS A 155 13.08 -10.50 12.04
N PHE A 156 13.32 -9.73 11.01
CA PHE A 156 14.30 -10.05 9.97
C PHE A 156 14.85 -8.78 9.33
N SER A 157 16.05 -8.90 8.77
CA SER A 157 16.67 -7.83 8.01
C SER A 157 16.96 -8.29 6.59
N ILE A 158 16.45 -7.55 5.60
CA ILE A 158 16.71 -7.84 4.18
C ILE A 158 18.17 -7.48 3.87
N PRO A 159 18.96 -8.43 3.38
CA PRO A 159 20.40 -8.23 3.22
C PRO A 159 20.74 -7.30 2.05
N SER A 160 21.95 -6.72 2.07
CA SER A 160 22.57 -5.96 0.97
C SER A 160 21.76 -4.74 0.50
N VAL A 161 20.94 -4.15 1.37
CA VAL A 161 20.16 -2.97 1.04
C VAL A 161 21.05 -1.71 1.06
N LYS A 162 20.96 -0.92 0.00
CA LYS A 162 21.66 0.36 -0.19
C LYS A 162 20.72 1.36 -0.87
N VAL A 163 21.13 2.62 -0.96
CA VAL A 163 20.39 3.62 -1.75
C VAL A 163 20.23 3.12 -3.19
N GLY A 164 19.02 3.23 -3.72
CA GLY A 164 18.65 2.69 -5.03
C GLY A 164 18.18 1.25 -5.02
N SER A 165 18.30 0.51 -3.90
CA SER A 165 17.75 -0.85 -3.80
C SER A 165 16.22 -0.85 -3.82
N VAL A 166 15.66 -1.94 -4.31
CA VAL A 166 14.28 -2.36 -4.09
C VAL A 166 14.29 -3.46 -3.05
N ILE A 167 13.53 -3.27 -1.97
CA ILE A 167 13.28 -4.25 -0.92
C ILE A 167 11.96 -4.92 -1.25
N GLU A 168 11.90 -6.24 -1.16
CA GLU A 168 10.66 -6.98 -1.28
C GLU A 168 10.57 -8.06 -0.22
N TYR A 169 9.40 -8.19 0.41
CA TYR A 169 9.14 -9.30 1.32
C TYR A 169 7.69 -9.72 1.30
N HIS A 170 7.47 -10.96 1.73
CA HIS A 170 6.19 -11.62 1.84
C HIS A 170 6.16 -12.45 3.12
N TYR A 171 5.02 -12.49 3.79
CA TYR A 171 4.76 -13.38 4.91
C TYR A 171 3.29 -13.70 5.05
N LYS A 172 2.97 -14.75 5.81
CA LYS A 172 1.61 -15.10 6.21
C LYS A 172 1.44 -15.01 7.72
N LEU A 173 0.32 -14.42 8.13
CA LEU A 173 -0.16 -14.43 9.50
C LEU A 173 -1.36 -15.36 9.57
N TYR A 174 -1.24 -16.43 10.34
CA TYR A 174 -2.33 -17.34 10.69
C TYR A 174 -2.90 -16.91 12.03
N SER A 175 -4.20 -16.73 12.13
CA SER A 175 -4.89 -16.30 13.35
C SER A 175 -6.06 -17.22 13.66
N ASP A 176 -6.13 -17.71 14.90
CA ASP A 176 -7.30 -18.40 15.43
C ASP A 176 -8.41 -17.39 15.77
N TYR A 177 -8.09 -16.10 15.76
CA TYR A 177 -9.02 -14.99 16.03
C TYR A 177 -9.60 -14.47 14.72
N PHE A 178 -10.74 -15.00 14.35
CA PHE A 178 -11.43 -14.58 13.12
C PHE A 178 -12.66 -13.71 13.35
N ALA A 179 -13.06 -13.50 14.62
CA ALA A 179 -14.16 -12.60 14.95
C ALA A 179 -13.80 -11.11 14.77
N HIS A 180 -12.52 -10.79 14.84
CA HIS A 180 -11.98 -9.46 14.60
C HIS A 180 -10.87 -9.55 13.57
N ILE A 181 -11.00 -8.78 12.51
CA ILE A 181 -10.00 -8.70 11.44
C ILE A 181 -9.19 -7.43 11.67
N ASP A 182 -7.88 -7.57 11.65
CA ASP A 182 -6.98 -6.44 11.88
C ASP A 182 -7.18 -5.30 10.88
N ASN A 183 -6.96 -4.09 11.34
CA ASN A 183 -7.05 -2.91 10.51
C ASN A 183 -6.00 -2.93 9.40
N TRP A 184 -6.42 -2.66 8.17
CA TRP A 184 -5.52 -2.42 7.07
C TRP A 184 -5.28 -0.92 6.90
N MET A 185 -4.02 -0.51 7.08
CA MET A 185 -3.63 0.89 6.91
C MET A 185 -3.46 1.21 5.44
N MET A 186 -4.32 2.07 4.89
CA MET A 186 -4.24 2.52 3.50
C MET A 186 -3.18 3.60 3.27
N GLN A 187 -2.74 4.27 4.34
CA GLN A 187 -1.68 5.28 4.33
C GLN A 187 -0.71 5.00 5.47
N ASP A 188 0.54 5.34 5.29
CA ASP A 188 1.63 5.16 6.25
C ASP A 188 2.55 6.38 6.19
N GLU A 189 3.64 6.39 6.96
CA GLU A 189 4.65 7.45 6.93
C GLU A 189 5.32 7.61 5.55
N LEU A 190 5.51 6.51 4.83
CA LEU A 190 6.05 6.54 3.48
C LEU A 190 4.96 6.79 2.44
N PRO A 191 5.25 7.57 1.39
CA PRO A 191 4.39 7.64 0.22
C PRO A 191 4.16 6.24 -0.38
N MET A 192 2.93 5.99 -0.84
CA MET A 192 2.53 4.72 -1.46
C MET A 192 2.03 4.94 -2.88
N ILE A 193 2.57 4.16 -3.84
CA ILE A 193 2.09 4.17 -5.22
C ILE A 193 0.88 3.26 -5.36
N TYR A 194 0.92 2.08 -4.75
CA TYR A 194 -0.16 1.12 -4.81
C TYR A 194 -0.39 0.47 -3.44
N ASN A 195 -1.62 0.48 -2.98
CA ASN A 195 -2.05 -0.20 -1.76
C ASN A 195 -3.37 -0.93 -2.03
N GLN A 196 -3.44 -2.20 -1.68
CA GLN A 196 -4.63 -3.01 -1.86
C GLN A 196 -4.80 -3.95 -0.68
N TYR A 197 -6.04 -4.04 -0.21
CA TYR A 197 -6.43 -5.12 0.69
C TYR A 197 -7.66 -5.83 0.13
N LYS A 198 -7.60 -7.15 0.11
CA LYS A 198 -8.67 -8.03 -0.30
C LYS A 198 -9.02 -8.97 0.84
N ILE A 199 -10.31 -9.15 1.07
CA ILE A 199 -10.81 -10.11 2.03
C ILE A 199 -11.90 -10.96 1.39
N THR A 200 -11.86 -12.27 1.66
CA THR A 200 -12.91 -13.22 1.29
C THR A 200 -13.60 -13.71 2.54
N ILE A 201 -14.87 -13.34 2.71
CA ILE A 201 -15.67 -13.65 3.90
C ILE A 201 -16.67 -14.76 3.52
N PRO A 202 -16.70 -15.90 4.25
CA PRO A 202 -17.73 -16.92 4.07
C PRO A 202 -19.12 -16.37 4.38
N HIS A 203 -20.16 -16.84 3.67
CA HIS A 203 -21.55 -16.39 3.87
C HIS A 203 -22.11 -16.57 5.27
N ALA A 204 -21.51 -17.45 6.07
CA ALA A 204 -21.91 -17.68 7.47
C ALA A 204 -21.52 -16.54 8.42
N TYR A 205 -20.69 -15.59 7.98
CA TYR A 205 -20.19 -14.50 8.83
C TYR A 205 -20.61 -13.14 8.29
N ILE A 206 -20.92 -12.23 9.20
CA ILE A 206 -21.25 -10.84 8.90
C ILE A 206 -20.23 -9.95 9.62
N TYR A 207 -19.56 -9.09 8.87
CA TYR A 207 -18.62 -8.11 9.41
C TYR A 207 -19.05 -6.69 9.04
N ASN A 208 -18.86 -5.77 9.97
CA ASN A 208 -18.98 -4.36 9.70
C ASN A 208 -17.63 -3.85 9.17
N ILE A 209 -17.64 -3.27 7.99
CA ILE A 209 -16.45 -2.67 7.36
C ILE A 209 -16.53 -1.16 7.53
N GLU A 210 -15.59 -0.59 8.25
CA GLU A 210 -15.43 0.86 8.39
C GLU A 210 -14.26 1.35 7.53
N LEU A 211 -14.55 2.29 6.62
CA LEU A 211 -13.54 2.97 5.82
C LEU A 211 -13.33 4.37 6.35
N ARG A 212 -12.11 4.66 6.79
CA ARG A 212 -11.67 6.00 7.20
C ARG A 212 -10.81 6.61 6.09
N GLY A 213 -10.96 7.92 5.83
CA GLY A 213 -10.24 8.59 4.74
C GLY A 213 -10.78 8.22 3.35
N LYS A 214 -12.09 8.23 3.14
CA LYS A 214 -12.79 7.69 1.96
C LYS A 214 -12.39 8.31 0.62
N ASP A 215 -11.93 9.56 0.60
CA ASP A 215 -11.74 10.34 -0.64
C ASP A 215 -10.68 9.76 -1.59
N TRP A 216 -9.82 8.90 -1.06
CA TRP A 216 -8.69 8.29 -1.79
C TRP A 216 -8.81 6.77 -1.97
N ILE A 217 -9.90 6.17 -1.47
CA ILE A 217 -10.08 4.73 -1.45
C ILE A 217 -11.11 4.32 -2.48
N THR A 218 -10.74 3.44 -3.40
CA THR A 218 -11.67 2.74 -4.28
C THR A 218 -12.03 1.39 -3.68
N SER A 219 -13.29 1.21 -3.27
CA SER A 219 -13.77 -0.08 -2.78
C SER A 219 -14.57 -0.80 -3.86
N LYS A 220 -14.40 -2.13 -3.94
CA LYS A 220 -15.20 -3.01 -4.78
C LYS A 220 -15.62 -4.21 -3.94
N ALA A 221 -16.93 -4.43 -3.81
CA ALA A 221 -17.48 -5.67 -3.27
C ALA A 221 -17.90 -6.56 -4.44
N LYS A 222 -17.64 -7.86 -4.32
CA LYS A 222 -18.16 -8.89 -5.21
C LYS A 222 -18.72 -10.01 -4.34
N GLU A 223 -20.00 -10.24 -4.47
CA GLU A 223 -20.65 -11.43 -3.93
C GLU A 223 -20.39 -12.61 -4.88
N THR A 224 -20.00 -13.75 -4.33
CA THR A 224 -19.76 -15.01 -5.06
C THR A 224 -20.56 -16.13 -4.48
#